data_ad9dee885aaab5203be707308708a61c
#
_entry.id   ad9dee885aaab5203be707308708a61c
#
_cell.length_a   1.000
_cell.length_b   1.000
_cell.length_c   1.000
_cell.angle_alpha   90.00
_cell.angle_beta   90.00
_cell.angle_gamma   90.00
#
_symmetry.space_group_name_H-M   'P 1'
#
loop_
_entity.id
_entity.type
_entity.pdbx_description
1 polymer ?
#
loop_
_entity_poly.entity_id
_entity_poly.type
_entity_poly.pdbx_seq_one_letter_code
_entity_poly.pdbx_strand_id
1 'polypeptide(L)'
;MTKIAGPFAGMKVADARKSVIEYLETEGKIHQIVEKEQEVPVSERGKNPVEIILLKEWYVRQTHIQDRIRELAKEIEFHPPRNKQFLLDWMENISIDWPISRRRWYHTEIPIWYADEGTKVICAPSGEYVQPWRQSPPENSEVLDRETREVLGLYGDMKDDLGGIVGEQKVFDTWMDSSNSNLFVSGYLTEMDTFEKAFPTAIRPQGKEIVRTWLYYTLLKSALLLDKPGFKHVWIDGLGMDPWGRKMSKSLGNGIDADSVLECGAGGRTGSWRVKGPEKSVQLKANKIGSECFRLWKACDAQVGDDFHINPEEIESKYFGVLTKLFNVARFASQFEVPQNLDSLPENLSVEDRWILAEFAETMDKVESAWTNLDIYTATQALKTFGTGILPSHWLEMSKSRLYDGDTNAAWTIHRIVRDLMSALSPVCPFFTHHISSTLYEQSAVDVREFPNRTPDDGQLRKLTNEIEEFNGSTWRKKKDSGLSLNAPISGITIPEELSEFNSILTQMHKLE
;
A
#
# COMPACT_ATOMS: atom_id res chain seq x y z
N MET A 1 -3.48 -42.64 -15.39
CA MET A 1 -2.34 -43.53 -15.04
C MET A 1 -1.30 -43.49 -16.17
N THR A 2 -0.01 -43.53 -15.80
CA THR A 2 1.10 -43.55 -16.78
C THR A 2 1.31 -44.93 -17.39
N LYS A 3 2.16 -45.05 -18.43
CA LYS A 3 2.51 -46.32 -19.08
C LYS A 3 3.07 -47.38 -18.12
N ILE A 4 3.68 -46.98 -17.01
CA ILE A 4 4.24 -47.90 -15.98
C ILE A 4 3.16 -48.64 -15.21
N ALA A 5 1.91 -48.14 -15.22
CA ALA A 5 0.79 -48.80 -14.51
C ALA A 5 0.28 -50.10 -15.16
N GLY A 6 0.95 -50.60 -16.18
CA GLY A 6 0.58 -51.89 -16.82
C GLY A 6 -0.86 -51.90 -17.33
N PRO A 7 -1.70 -52.84 -16.87
CA PRO A 7 -3.08 -52.96 -17.34
C PRO A 7 -3.95 -51.74 -17.04
N PHE A 8 -3.56 -50.88 -16.13
CA PHE A 8 -4.29 -49.65 -15.73
C PHE A 8 -3.80 -48.40 -16.46
N ALA A 9 -2.85 -48.51 -17.40
CA ALA A 9 -2.32 -47.39 -18.17
C ALA A 9 -3.44 -46.67 -18.95
N GLY A 10 -3.43 -45.34 -18.94
CA GLY A 10 -4.45 -44.52 -19.61
C GLY A 10 -5.75 -44.31 -18.81
N MET A 11 -6.00 -45.05 -17.76
CA MET A 11 -7.18 -44.85 -16.93
C MET A 11 -7.09 -43.55 -16.12
N LYS A 12 -8.23 -42.94 -15.83
CA LYS A 12 -8.32 -41.90 -14.81
C LYS A 12 -8.00 -42.48 -13.43
N VAL A 13 -7.44 -41.67 -12.52
CA VAL A 13 -7.00 -42.16 -11.20
C VAL A 13 -8.14 -42.78 -10.40
N ALA A 14 -9.33 -42.16 -10.41
CA ALA A 14 -10.51 -42.70 -9.70
C ALA A 14 -10.95 -44.06 -10.25
N ASP A 15 -10.94 -44.23 -11.56
CA ASP A 15 -11.31 -45.48 -12.21
C ASP A 15 -10.24 -46.56 -11.97
N ALA A 16 -8.96 -46.18 -12.08
CA ALA A 16 -7.85 -47.09 -11.80
C ALA A 16 -7.85 -47.61 -10.36
N ARG A 17 -8.19 -46.78 -9.36
CA ARG A 17 -8.31 -47.22 -7.96
C ARG A 17 -9.34 -48.36 -7.81
N LYS A 18 -10.49 -48.23 -8.46
CA LYS A 18 -11.51 -49.30 -8.45
C LYS A 18 -11.02 -50.58 -9.14
N SER A 19 -10.48 -50.42 -10.35
CA SER A 19 -9.97 -51.55 -11.13
C SER A 19 -8.80 -52.28 -10.48
N VAL A 20 -7.94 -51.55 -9.73
CA VAL A 20 -6.86 -52.17 -8.95
C VAL A 20 -7.43 -53.01 -7.79
N ILE A 21 -8.45 -52.52 -7.10
CA ILE A 21 -9.10 -53.30 -6.02
C ILE A 21 -9.72 -54.56 -6.59
N GLU A 22 -10.53 -54.46 -7.65
CA GLU A 22 -11.16 -55.59 -8.33
C GLU A 22 -10.13 -56.63 -8.82
N TYR A 23 -9.02 -56.17 -9.39
CA TYR A 23 -7.92 -57.03 -9.83
C TYR A 23 -7.27 -57.74 -8.64
N LEU A 24 -6.97 -57.06 -7.56
CA LEU A 24 -6.36 -57.66 -6.37
C LEU A 24 -7.30 -58.63 -5.65
N GLU A 25 -8.62 -58.39 -5.66
CA GLU A 25 -9.64 -59.31 -5.17
C GLU A 25 -9.65 -60.59 -5.99
N THR A 26 -9.67 -60.49 -7.34
CA THR A 26 -9.64 -61.63 -8.25
C THR A 26 -8.40 -62.49 -8.06
N GLU A 27 -7.26 -61.84 -7.78
CA GLU A 27 -5.98 -62.52 -7.51
C GLU A 27 -5.88 -63.09 -6.07
N GLY A 28 -6.92 -62.90 -5.22
CA GLY A 28 -6.90 -63.32 -3.83
C GLY A 28 -5.83 -62.63 -2.97
N LYS A 29 -5.43 -61.42 -3.34
CA LYS A 29 -4.35 -60.68 -2.69
C LYS A 29 -4.85 -59.63 -1.68
N ILE A 30 -6.18 -59.50 -1.48
CA ILE A 30 -6.77 -58.62 -0.48
C ILE A 30 -7.08 -59.40 0.78
N HIS A 31 -6.49 -58.99 1.90
CA HIS A 31 -6.79 -59.56 3.21
C HIS A 31 -8.03 -58.92 3.84
N GLN A 32 -8.13 -57.58 3.76
CA GLN A 32 -9.22 -56.82 4.34
C GLN A 32 -9.36 -55.46 3.62
N ILE A 33 -10.59 -55.01 3.43
CA ILE A 33 -10.92 -53.64 3.01
C ILE A 33 -11.52 -52.90 4.20
N VAL A 34 -10.95 -51.78 4.56
CA VAL A 34 -11.41 -50.92 5.65
C VAL A 34 -11.72 -49.55 5.08
N GLU A 35 -12.92 -49.06 5.28
CA GLU A 35 -13.27 -47.67 4.97
C GLU A 35 -12.69 -46.75 6.02
N LYS A 36 -12.01 -45.71 5.58
CA LYS A 36 -11.40 -44.69 6.42
C LYS A 36 -11.63 -43.30 5.84
N GLU A 37 -12.09 -42.39 6.67
CA GLU A 37 -12.11 -40.98 6.31
C GLU A 37 -10.68 -40.42 6.24
N GLN A 38 -10.38 -39.72 5.16
CA GLN A 38 -9.07 -39.11 4.93
C GLN A 38 -9.22 -37.73 4.34
N GLU A 39 -8.50 -36.77 4.89
CA GLU A 39 -8.34 -35.46 4.27
C GLU A 39 -7.46 -35.57 3.03
N VAL A 40 -7.97 -35.13 1.89
CA VAL A 40 -7.27 -35.17 0.61
C VAL A 40 -7.05 -33.74 0.11
N PRO A 41 -5.81 -33.37 -0.24
CA PRO A 41 -5.56 -32.06 -0.83
C PRO A 41 -6.32 -31.94 -2.17
N VAL A 42 -7.03 -30.82 -2.34
CA VAL A 42 -7.79 -30.52 -3.56
C VAL A 42 -7.29 -29.24 -4.20
N SER A 43 -7.39 -29.15 -5.52
CA SER A 43 -7.04 -27.94 -6.23
C SER A 43 -7.99 -26.80 -5.84
N GLU A 44 -7.46 -25.60 -5.61
CA GLU A 44 -8.23 -24.44 -5.15
C GLU A 44 -9.41 -24.11 -6.09
N ARG A 45 -9.18 -24.12 -7.40
CA ARG A 45 -10.18 -23.74 -8.40
C ARG A 45 -11.07 -24.90 -8.83
N GLY A 46 -10.46 -26.04 -9.17
CA GLY A 46 -11.18 -27.19 -9.73
C GLY A 46 -11.81 -28.11 -8.68
N LYS A 47 -11.42 -27.98 -7.41
CA LYS A 47 -11.85 -28.82 -6.29
C LYS A 47 -11.63 -30.33 -6.52
N ASN A 48 -10.77 -30.66 -7.48
CA ASN A 48 -10.37 -32.04 -7.74
C ASN A 48 -9.22 -32.46 -6.83
N PRO A 49 -9.15 -33.72 -6.41
CA PRO A 49 -8.00 -34.24 -5.68
C PRO A 49 -6.69 -34.02 -6.42
N VAL A 50 -5.66 -33.61 -5.68
CA VAL A 50 -4.31 -33.38 -6.21
C VAL A 50 -3.51 -34.68 -6.07
N GLU A 51 -2.97 -35.15 -7.19
CA GLU A 51 -2.09 -36.32 -7.21
C GLU A 51 -0.62 -35.87 -7.25
N ILE A 52 0.22 -36.47 -6.42
CA ILE A 52 1.64 -36.19 -6.36
C ILE A 52 2.36 -37.06 -7.38
N ILE A 53 3.09 -36.43 -8.31
CA ILE A 53 3.89 -37.10 -9.33
C ILE A 53 5.30 -36.51 -9.38
N LEU A 54 6.27 -37.34 -9.75
CA LEU A 54 7.64 -36.87 -9.99
C LEU A 54 7.74 -36.26 -11.37
N LEU A 55 8.25 -35.04 -11.44
CA LEU A 55 8.43 -34.28 -12.68
C LEU A 55 9.80 -33.64 -12.70
N LYS A 56 10.41 -33.58 -13.89
CA LYS A 56 11.63 -32.82 -14.11
C LYS A 56 11.26 -31.35 -14.28
N GLU A 57 11.75 -30.50 -13.38
CA GLU A 57 11.51 -29.05 -13.39
C GLU A 57 12.83 -28.30 -13.24
N TRP A 58 12.83 -27.03 -13.61
CA TRP A 58 13.92 -26.12 -13.32
C TRP A 58 13.76 -25.52 -11.92
N TYR A 59 14.89 -25.40 -11.21
CA TYR A 59 14.95 -24.88 -9.86
C TYR A 59 16.03 -23.81 -9.73
N VAL A 60 15.75 -22.76 -8.97
CA VAL A 60 16.78 -21.88 -8.44
C VAL A 60 17.19 -22.40 -7.08
N ARG A 61 18.50 -22.62 -6.89
CA ARG A 61 19.03 -22.98 -5.58
C ARG A 61 18.85 -21.83 -4.62
N GLN A 62 18.21 -22.08 -3.49
CA GLN A 62 17.96 -21.07 -2.48
C GLN A 62 18.31 -21.49 -1.05
N THR A 63 18.38 -22.79 -0.79
CA THR A 63 18.61 -23.29 0.57
C THR A 63 19.99 -22.91 1.13
N HIS A 64 21.02 -22.83 0.28
CA HIS A 64 22.39 -22.52 0.66
C HIS A 64 22.67 -21.04 0.92
N ILE A 65 21.80 -20.13 0.49
CA ILE A 65 22.02 -18.67 0.56
C ILE A 65 21.17 -17.99 1.65
N GLN A 66 20.40 -18.76 2.43
CA GLN A 66 19.45 -18.22 3.41
C GLN A 66 20.12 -17.29 4.43
N ASP A 67 21.28 -17.65 4.93
CA ASP A 67 22.00 -16.83 5.92
C ASP A 67 22.45 -15.50 5.32
N ARG A 68 22.90 -15.51 4.05
CA ARG A 68 23.25 -14.26 3.36
C ARG A 68 22.05 -13.34 3.17
N ILE A 69 20.89 -13.89 2.81
CA ILE A 69 19.64 -13.09 2.68
C ILE A 69 19.23 -12.52 4.04
N ARG A 70 19.41 -13.27 5.15
CA ARG A 70 19.14 -12.75 6.50
C ARG A 70 20.04 -11.57 6.84
N GLU A 71 21.33 -11.65 6.52
CA GLU A 71 22.24 -10.52 6.72
C GLU A 71 21.84 -9.29 5.91
N LEU A 72 21.55 -9.45 4.61
CA LEU A 72 21.09 -8.36 3.76
C LEU A 72 19.75 -7.76 4.24
N ALA A 73 18.86 -8.60 4.79
CA ALA A 73 17.58 -8.13 5.35
C ALA A 73 17.76 -7.27 6.63
N LYS A 74 18.92 -7.31 7.30
CA LYS A 74 19.21 -6.41 8.43
C LYS A 74 19.42 -4.98 7.98
N GLU A 75 19.88 -4.77 6.76
CA GLU A 75 20.12 -3.46 6.17
C GLU A 75 18.81 -2.80 5.67
N ILE A 76 17.68 -3.50 5.73
CA ILE A 76 16.38 -3.04 5.24
C ILE A 76 15.50 -2.63 6.40
N GLU A 77 14.92 -1.42 6.31
CA GLU A 77 13.90 -0.94 7.23
C GLU A 77 12.51 -1.41 6.81
N PHE A 78 11.76 -1.99 7.75
CA PHE A 78 10.39 -2.49 7.52
C PHE A 78 9.35 -1.57 8.15
N HIS A 79 8.31 -1.26 7.40
CA HIS A 79 7.18 -0.44 7.83
C HIS A 79 5.88 -1.25 7.78
N PRO A 80 5.23 -1.53 8.92
CA PRO A 80 5.75 -1.33 10.27
C PRO A 80 6.87 -2.36 10.60
N PRO A 81 7.76 -2.06 11.58
CA PRO A 81 8.89 -2.94 11.91
C PRO A 81 8.50 -4.38 12.23
N ARG A 82 7.35 -4.59 12.90
CA ARG A 82 6.82 -5.92 13.24
C ARG A 82 6.61 -6.84 12.02
N ASN A 83 6.35 -6.29 10.85
CA ASN A 83 6.05 -7.05 9.63
C ASN A 83 7.30 -7.69 8.99
N LYS A 84 8.51 -7.35 9.47
CA LYS A 84 9.73 -8.07 9.13
C LYS A 84 9.64 -9.55 9.51
N GLN A 85 8.88 -9.86 10.56
CA GLN A 85 8.72 -11.23 11.04
C GLN A 85 8.09 -12.15 9.98
N PHE A 86 7.19 -11.65 9.12
CA PHE A 86 6.64 -12.45 8.01
C PHE A 86 7.70 -12.99 7.05
N LEU A 87 8.75 -12.19 6.79
CA LEU A 87 9.87 -12.64 5.96
C LEU A 87 10.73 -13.66 6.71
N LEU A 88 11.05 -13.41 7.98
CA LEU A 88 11.89 -14.31 8.77
C LEU A 88 11.23 -15.67 8.97
N ASP A 89 9.93 -15.70 9.33
CA ASP A 89 9.16 -16.94 9.48
C ASP A 89 9.09 -17.73 8.15
N TRP A 90 8.97 -17.03 7.03
CA TRP A 90 9.00 -17.70 5.73
C TRP A 90 10.37 -18.34 5.46
N MET A 91 11.44 -17.62 5.71
CA MET A 91 12.80 -18.09 5.48
C MET A 91 13.16 -19.32 6.35
N GLU A 92 12.65 -19.39 7.58
CA GLU A 92 12.84 -20.55 8.46
C GLU A 92 12.15 -21.82 7.92
N ASN A 93 11.08 -21.66 7.16
CA ASN A 93 10.32 -22.78 6.60
C ASN A 93 10.81 -23.23 5.21
N ILE A 94 11.82 -22.58 4.62
CA ILE A 94 12.37 -22.96 3.32
C ILE A 94 13.27 -24.18 3.48
N SER A 95 12.81 -25.33 2.99
CA SER A 95 13.53 -26.60 3.02
C SER A 95 13.87 -27.15 1.62
N ILE A 96 13.35 -26.54 0.57
CA ILE A 96 13.54 -26.97 -0.82
C ILE A 96 13.94 -25.80 -1.71
N ASP A 97 14.57 -26.10 -2.84
CA ASP A 97 14.88 -25.11 -3.87
C ASP A 97 13.60 -24.63 -4.58
N TRP A 98 13.65 -23.43 -5.15
CA TRP A 98 12.49 -22.80 -5.79
C TRP A 98 12.23 -23.39 -7.18
N PRO A 99 11.09 -24.08 -7.41
CA PRO A 99 10.71 -24.57 -8.74
C PRO A 99 10.22 -23.41 -9.61
N ILE A 100 10.97 -23.08 -10.65
CA ILE A 100 10.74 -21.91 -11.51
C ILE A 100 10.06 -22.22 -12.84
N SER A 101 9.92 -23.47 -13.23
CA SER A 101 9.28 -23.84 -14.50
C SER A 101 7.80 -24.14 -14.33
N ARG A 102 7.00 -23.77 -15.37
CA ARG A 102 5.56 -23.99 -15.41
C ARG A 102 5.16 -24.57 -16.77
N ARG A 103 4.16 -25.44 -16.79
CA ARG A 103 3.56 -26.02 -17.99
C ARG A 103 2.36 -25.21 -18.41
N ARG A 104 2.62 -24.06 -19.06
CA ARG A 104 1.59 -23.14 -19.55
C ARG A 104 1.94 -22.73 -20.98
N TRP A 105 0.93 -22.35 -21.75
CA TRP A 105 1.10 -21.87 -23.12
C TRP A 105 1.58 -20.41 -23.20
N TYR A 106 1.35 -19.64 -22.17
CA TYR A 106 1.67 -18.21 -22.11
C TYR A 106 2.49 -17.92 -20.87
N HIS A 107 3.58 -17.36 -21.05
CA HIS A 107 4.47 -16.66 -20.14
C HIS A 107 5.86 -16.49 -20.77
N THR A 108 6.80 -15.88 -20.03
CA THR A 108 8.20 -15.77 -20.46
C THR A 108 8.84 -17.14 -20.57
N GLU A 109 9.43 -17.40 -21.72
CA GLU A 109 10.09 -18.66 -22.04
C GLU A 109 11.38 -18.86 -21.23
N ILE A 110 11.69 -20.10 -20.93
CA ILE A 110 12.99 -20.47 -20.35
C ILE A 110 13.99 -20.57 -21.49
N PRO A 111 15.00 -19.69 -21.54
CA PRO A 111 15.87 -19.51 -22.71
C PRO A 111 16.95 -20.60 -22.83
N ILE A 112 16.52 -21.86 -22.92
CA ILE A 112 17.39 -23.05 -22.83
C ILE A 112 17.04 -24.06 -23.91
N TRP A 113 18.06 -24.70 -24.47
CA TRP A 113 17.96 -25.90 -25.33
C TRP A 113 18.73 -27.05 -24.69
N TYR A 114 18.37 -28.26 -25.05
CA TYR A 114 19.04 -29.50 -24.66
C TYR A 114 19.71 -30.10 -25.89
N ALA A 115 20.91 -30.59 -25.73
CA ALA A 115 21.64 -31.34 -26.74
C ALA A 115 22.14 -32.69 -26.18
N ASP A 116 22.51 -33.61 -27.05
CA ASP A 116 23.06 -34.92 -26.72
C ASP A 116 22.18 -35.68 -25.72
N GLU A 117 20.92 -35.88 -26.08
CA GLU A 117 19.91 -36.53 -25.24
C GLU A 117 19.72 -35.84 -23.86
N GLY A 118 20.09 -34.55 -23.76
CA GLY A 118 19.93 -33.74 -22.56
C GLY A 118 21.10 -33.83 -21.56
N THR A 119 22.25 -34.34 -21.98
CA THR A 119 23.49 -34.30 -21.22
C THR A 119 24.14 -32.93 -21.25
N LYS A 120 23.86 -32.16 -22.31
CA LYS A 120 24.32 -30.79 -22.49
C LYS A 120 23.13 -29.82 -22.49
N VAL A 121 23.36 -28.62 -21.97
CA VAL A 121 22.40 -27.51 -21.93
C VAL A 121 22.99 -26.31 -22.64
N ILE A 122 22.21 -25.69 -23.53
CA ILE A 122 22.59 -24.48 -24.24
C ILE A 122 21.77 -23.32 -23.68
N CYS A 123 22.45 -22.32 -23.17
CA CYS A 123 21.83 -21.13 -22.57
C CYS A 123 21.90 -19.95 -23.53
N ALA A 124 20.81 -19.27 -23.79
CA ALA A 124 20.80 -18.06 -24.58
C ALA A 124 21.69 -16.97 -23.98
N PRO A 125 22.30 -16.11 -24.81
CA PRO A 125 23.07 -14.99 -24.34
C PRO A 125 22.18 -13.97 -23.59
N SER A 126 22.78 -13.20 -22.72
CA SER A 126 22.11 -12.13 -22.00
C SER A 126 21.61 -11.03 -22.96
N GLY A 127 20.41 -10.51 -22.71
CA GLY A 127 19.83 -9.39 -23.46
C GLY A 127 19.07 -9.80 -24.73
N GLU A 128 19.03 -11.09 -25.08
CA GLU A 128 18.29 -11.59 -26.23
C GLU A 128 17.00 -12.30 -25.81
N TYR A 129 15.86 -11.91 -26.40
CA TYR A 129 14.62 -12.64 -26.25
C TYR A 129 14.59 -13.80 -27.27
N VAL A 130 14.38 -15.01 -26.76
CA VAL A 130 14.37 -16.23 -27.58
C VAL A 130 13.14 -17.08 -27.27
N GLN A 131 12.69 -17.85 -28.26
CA GLN A 131 11.64 -18.86 -28.15
C GLN A 131 12.22 -20.25 -28.48
N PRO A 132 12.77 -20.97 -27.47
CA PRO A 132 13.54 -22.18 -27.72
C PRO A 132 12.82 -23.27 -28.53
N TRP A 133 11.50 -23.42 -28.38
CA TRP A 133 10.73 -24.41 -29.15
C TRP A 133 10.46 -24.02 -30.60
N ARG A 134 10.81 -22.78 -31.03
CA ARG A 134 10.56 -22.27 -32.38
C ARG A 134 11.81 -21.96 -33.17
N GLN A 135 12.93 -21.76 -32.46
CA GLN A 135 14.17 -21.32 -33.09
C GLN A 135 15.36 -22.11 -32.55
N SER A 136 16.43 -22.16 -33.36
CA SER A 136 17.72 -22.68 -32.91
C SER A 136 18.39 -21.72 -31.93
N PRO A 137 19.35 -22.21 -31.12
CA PRO A 137 20.14 -21.33 -30.25
C PRO A 137 20.88 -20.25 -31.06
N PRO A 138 20.99 -19.01 -30.56
CA PRO A 138 21.95 -18.03 -31.09
C PRO A 138 23.39 -18.56 -31.07
N GLU A 139 24.22 -18.17 -32.05
CA GLU A 139 25.59 -18.70 -32.16
C GLU A 139 26.48 -18.39 -30.94
N ASN A 140 26.21 -17.28 -30.26
CA ASN A 140 26.89 -16.87 -29.03
C ASN A 140 26.28 -17.46 -27.73
N SER A 141 25.40 -18.45 -27.84
CA SER A 141 24.87 -19.19 -26.70
C SER A 141 25.93 -20.06 -26.04
N GLU A 142 25.97 -20.09 -24.72
CA GLU A 142 26.91 -20.96 -23.97
C GLU A 142 26.40 -22.39 -23.93
N VAL A 143 27.29 -23.34 -24.22
CA VAL A 143 27.06 -24.78 -24.07
C VAL A 143 27.68 -25.24 -22.78
N LEU A 144 26.86 -25.83 -21.90
CA LEU A 144 27.31 -26.33 -20.59
C LEU A 144 27.09 -27.84 -20.48
N ASP A 145 28.00 -28.50 -19.78
CA ASP A 145 27.71 -29.83 -19.26
C ASP A 145 26.61 -29.74 -18.16
N ARG A 146 25.61 -30.57 -18.31
CA ARG A 146 24.43 -30.47 -17.42
C ARG A 146 24.74 -30.89 -15.96
N GLU A 147 25.65 -31.83 -15.79
CA GLU A 147 25.98 -32.39 -14.47
C GLU A 147 27.02 -31.53 -13.76
N THR A 148 28.13 -31.24 -14.41
CA THR A 148 29.24 -30.46 -13.84
C THR A 148 28.96 -28.95 -13.89
N ARG A 149 28.15 -28.48 -14.86
CA ARG A 149 27.86 -27.06 -15.17
C ARG A 149 29.07 -26.31 -15.70
N GLU A 150 30.08 -27.01 -16.14
CA GLU A 150 31.21 -26.39 -16.79
C GLU A 150 30.80 -25.89 -18.19
N VAL A 151 31.25 -24.69 -18.54
CA VAL A 151 31.08 -24.13 -19.88
C VAL A 151 32.03 -24.85 -20.81
N LEU A 152 31.50 -25.53 -21.84
CA LEU A 152 32.25 -26.31 -22.79
C LEU A 152 32.69 -25.47 -24.00
N GLY A 153 31.94 -24.43 -24.35
CA GLY A 153 32.21 -23.54 -25.46
C GLY A 153 30.97 -22.76 -25.90
N LEU A 154 31.04 -22.13 -27.06
CA LEU A 154 29.91 -21.46 -27.68
C LEU A 154 29.21 -22.38 -28.69
N TYR A 155 27.89 -22.23 -28.78
CA TYR A 155 27.07 -23.03 -29.69
C TYR A 155 27.53 -22.91 -31.14
N GLY A 156 27.88 -21.72 -31.62
CA GLY A 156 28.35 -21.48 -32.99
C GLY A 156 29.57 -22.31 -33.34
N ASP A 157 30.47 -22.54 -32.39
CA ASP A 157 31.69 -23.33 -32.58
C ASP A 157 31.46 -24.85 -32.47
N MET A 158 30.42 -25.26 -31.75
CA MET A 158 30.15 -26.65 -31.38
C MET A 158 28.95 -27.26 -32.11
N LYS A 159 28.20 -26.50 -32.90
CA LYS A 159 26.88 -26.90 -33.44
C LYS A 159 26.93 -28.18 -34.29
N ASP A 160 28.02 -28.42 -34.98
CA ASP A 160 28.20 -29.60 -35.84
C ASP A 160 28.51 -30.89 -35.06
N ASP A 161 28.99 -30.73 -33.81
CA ASP A 161 29.33 -31.84 -32.92
C ASP A 161 28.21 -32.16 -31.91
N LEU A 162 27.14 -31.32 -31.86
CA LEU A 162 26.02 -31.50 -30.96
C LEU A 162 24.87 -32.28 -31.59
N GLY A 163 24.47 -33.36 -30.94
CA GLY A 163 23.36 -34.20 -31.41
C GLY A 163 22.00 -33.71 -30.85
N GLY A 164 20.97 -33.79 -31.71
CA GLY A 164 19.57 -33.74 -31.31
C GLY A 164 19.16 -32.56 -30.46
N ILE A 165 19.26 -31.31 -30.97
CA ILE A 165 18.92 -30.09 -30.21
C ILE A 165 17.42 -29.93 -30.07
N VAL A 166 16.94 -29.79 -28.82
CA VAL A 166 15.52 -29.62 -28.47
C VAL A 166 15.36 -28.43 -27.53
N GLY A 167 14.53 -27.47 -27.91
CA GLY A 167 14.22 -26.32 -27.08
C GLY A 167 13.31 -26.65 -25.88
N GLU A 168 13.51 -25.97 -24.78
CA GLU A 168 12.62 -26.06 -23.62
C GLU A 168 11.22 -25.56 -23.99
N GLN A 169 10.19 -26.30 -23.59
CA GLN A 169 8.77 -25.99 -23.86
C GLN A 169 8.05 -25.39 -22.65
N LYS A 170 8.68 -25.40 -21.50
CA LYS A 170 8.14 -24.79 -20.30
C LYS A 170 8.43 -23.30 -20.28
N VAL A 171 7.63 -22.60 -19.50
CA VAL A 171 7.78 -21.17 -19.25
C VAL A 171 8.16 -20.91 -17.80
N PHE A 172 8.64 -19.73 -17.49
CA PHE A 172 8.93 -19.34 -16.13
C PHE A 172 7.67 -19.22 -15.26
N ASP A 173 7.83 -19.37 -13.96
CA ASP A 173 6.92 -18.86 -12.95
C ASP A 173 6.79 -17.35 -13.05
N THR A 174 5.58 -16.81 -12.93
CA THR A 174 5.33 -15.36 -12.95
C THR A 174 6.16 -14.59 -11.92
N TRP A 175 6.47 -15.22 -10.79
CA TRP A 175 7.35 -14.62 -9.79
C TRP A 175 8.80 -14.51 -10.24
N MET A 176 9.21 -15.29 -11.22
CA MET A 176 10.55 -15.16 -11.81
C MET A 176 10.71 -13.83 -12.53
N ASP A 177 9.68 -13.36 -13.25
CA ASP A 177 9.71 -12.06 -13.92
C ASP A 177 9.51 -10.92 -12.94
N SER A 178 8.45 -10.98 -12.12
CA SER A 178 8.11 -9.89 -11.22
C SER A 178 9.17 -9.62 -10.15
N SER A 179 9.95 -10.63 -9.79
CA SER A 179 11.08 -10.46 -8.85
C SER A 179 12.29 -9.73 -9.42
N ASN A 180 12.29 -9.40 -10.73
CA ASN A 180 13.29 -8.51 -11.34
C ASN A 180 12.88 -7.03 -11.36
N SER A 181 11.67 -6.70 -10.89
CA SER A 181 11.10 -5.36 -11.05
C SER A 181 11.99 -4.23 -10.50
N ASN A 182 12.67 -4.45 -9.37
CA ASN A 182 13.60 -3.48 -8.81
C ASN A 182 14.85 -3.26 -9.68
N LEU A 183 15.36 -4.31 -10.32
CA LEU A 183 16.50 -4.23 -11.24
C LEU A 183 16.08 -3.52 -12.53
N PHE A 184 14.92 -3.89 -13.06
CA PHE A 184 14.39 -3.32 -14.31
C PHE A 184 14.13 -1.81 -14.17
N VAL A 185 13.40 -1.38 -13.13
CA VAL A 185 13.07 0.05 -12.97
C VAL A 185 14.28 0.92 -12.60
N SER A 186 15.34 0.35 -12.06
CA SER A 186 16.58 1.06 -11.78
C SER A 186 17.56 1.09 -12.96
N GLY A 187 17.27 0.41 -14.08
CA GLY A 187 18.11 0.43 -15.30
C GLY A 187 19.24 -0.59 -15.33
N TYR A 188 19.14 -1.69 -14.57
CA TYR A 188 20.16 -2.75 -14.57
C TYR A 188 20.37 -3.33 -15.97
N LEU A 189 21.62 -3.39 -16.40
CA LEU A 189 22.09 -3.83 -17.72
C LEU A 189 21.68 -2.95 -18.92
N THR A 190 20.84 -1.93 -18.73
CA THR A 190 20.39 -1.03 -19.79
C THR A 190 20.90 0.41 -19.61
N GLU A 191 20.86 0.91 -18.37
CA GLU A 191 21.25 2.28 -18.03
C GLU A 191 22.07 2.28 -16.72
N MET A 192 23.31 1.78 -16.78
CA MET A 192 24.10 1.52 -15.58
C MET A 192 24.39 2.78 -14.74
N ASP A 193 24.53 3.96 -15.34
CA ASP A 193 24.68 5.23 -14.59
C ASP A 193 23.46 5.57 -13.75
N THR A 194 22.26 5.24 -14.25
CA THR A 194 21.00 5.36 -13.52
C THR A 194 20.91 4.30 -12.43
N PHE A 195 21.31 3.07 -12.76
CA PHE A 195 21.30 1.96 -11.81
C PHE A 195 22.17 2.24 -10.58
N GLU A 196 23.38 2.70 -10.75
CA GLU A 196 24.30 3.00 -9.64
C GLU A 196 23.74 4.03 -8.65
N LYS A 197 22.92 4.97 -9.14
CA LYS A 197 22.24 5.98 -8.33
C LYS A 197 20.93 5.51 -7.68
N ALA A 198 20.18 4.65 -8.39
CA ALA A 198 18.83 4.23 -8.02
C ALA A 198 18.78 2.93 -7.22
N PHE A 199 19.84 2.11 -7.23
CA PHE A 199 19.87 0.84 -6.54
C PHE A 199 20.78 0.88 -5.28
N PRO A 200 20.37 0.33 -4.12
CA PRO A 200 19.07 -0.30 -3.83
C PRO A 200 17.90 0.69 -3.96
N THR A 201 16.76 0.22 -4.47
CA THR A 201 15.58 1.09 -4.64
C THR A 201 15.12 1.66 -3.29
N ALA A 202 14.58 2.89 -3.29
CA ALA A 202 14.25 3.59 -2.06
C ALA A 202 13.22 2.83 -1.22
N ILE A 203 12.10 2.39 -1.84
CA ILE A 203 11.02 1.73 -1.12
C ILE A 203 10.34 0.65 -1.98
N ARG A 204 9.93 -0.44 -1.32
CA ARG A 204 9.07 -1.49 -1.87
C ARG A 204 7.74 -1.53 -1.13
N PRO A 205 6.67 -0.87 -1.62
CA PRO A 205 5.33 -1.06 -1.08
C PRO A 205 4.73 -2.35 -1.61
N GLN A 206 4.10 -3.13 -0.74
CA GLN A 206 3.44 -4.38 -1.09
C GLN A 206 2.43 -4.85 -0.04
N GLY A 207 1.54 -5.79 -0.41
CA GLY A 207 0.68 -6.50 0.53
C GLY A 207 1.39 -7.64 1.27
N LYS A 208 0.91 -7.98 2.44
CA LYS A 208 1.47 -9.05 3.27
C LYS A 208 1.40 -10.44 2.61
N GLU A 209 0.45 -10.67 1.72
CA GLU A 209 0.23 -11.96 1.05
C GLU A 209 1.32 -12.32 0.03
N ILE A 210 2.12 -11.35 -0.41
CA ILE A 210 3.19 -11.58 -1.38
C ILE A 210 4.60 -11.46 -0.80
N VAL A 211 4.73 -11.42 0.52
CA VAL A 211 6.03 -11.46 1.20
C VAL A 211 6.81 -12.74 0.88
N ARG A 212 6.10 -13.89 0.84
CA ARG A 212 6.69 -15.21 0.56
C ARG A 212 7.12 -15.40 -0.89
N THR A 213 6.64 -14.55 -1.78
CA THR A 213 6.86 -14.61 -3.22
C THR A 213 7.60 -13.38 -3.71
N TRP A 214 6.92 -12.28 -3.97
CA TRP A 214 7.52 -11.10 -4.59
C TRP A 214 8.66 -10.50 -3.77
N LEU A 215 8.50 -10.29 -2.46
CA LEU A 215 9.57 -9.75 -1.62
C LEU A 215 10.75 -10.71 -1.55
N TYR A 216 10.47 -11.95 -1.12
CA TYR A 216 11.52 -12.93 -0.89
C TYR A 216 12.31 -13.25 -2.16
N TYR A 217 11.63 -13.50 -3.30
CA TYR A 217 12.33 -13.82 -4.55
C TYR A 217 13.09 -12.62 -5.13
N THR A 218 12.64 -11.39 -4.87
CA THR A 218 13.44 -10.21 -5.23
C THR A 218 14.71 -10.11 -4.41
N LEU A 219 14.64 -10.37 -3.08
CA LEU A 219 15.83 -10.41 -2.23
C LEU A 219 16.78 -11.54 -2.61
N LEU A 220 16.24 -12.73 -2.91
CA LEU A 220 17.01 -13.87 -3.40
C LEU A 220 17.80 -13.50 -4.67
N LYS A 221 17.16 -12.88 -5.65
CA LYS A 221 17.82 -12.46 -6.88
C LYS A 221 18.84 -11.34 -6.66
N SER A 222 18.50 -10.34 -5.85
CA SER A 222 19.44 -9.27 -5.50
C SER A 222 20.69 -9.82 -4.79
N ALA A 223 20.52 -10.81 -3.91
CA ALA A 223 21.62 -11.50 -3.27
C ALA A 223 22.46 -12.30 -4.26
N LEU A 224 21.84 -13.08 -5.13
CA LEU A 224 22.53 -13.94 -6.10
C LEU A 224 23.27 -13.15 -7.19
N LEU A 225 22.70 -12.05 -7.65
CA LEU A 225 23.24 -11.28 -8.79
C LEU A 225 24.19 -10.17 -8.36
N LEU A 226 23.96 -9.55 -7.21
CA LEU A 226 24.62 -8.30 -6.81
C LEU A 226 25.24 -8.34 -5.41
N ASP A 227 24.88 -9.35 -4.61
CA ASP A 227 25.25 -9.44 -3.19
C ASP A 227 24.89 -8.18 -2.37
N LYS A 228 23.73 -7.58 -2.68
CA LYS A 228 23.22 -6.34 -2.08
C LYS A 228 21.76 -6.48 -1.66
N PRO A 229 21.28 -5.70 -0.67
CA PRO A 229 19.86 -5.60 -0.39
C PRO A 229 19.13 -4.99 -1.61
N GLY A 230 17.94 -5.50 -1.91
CA GLY A 230 17.16 -5.01 -3.06
C GLY A 230 16.51 -3.64 -2.84
N PHE A 231 16.36 -3.24 -1.55
CA PHE A 231 15.61 -2.05 -1.13
C PHE A 231 16.25 -1.42 0.11
N LYS A 232 15.98 -0.12 0.33
CA LYS A 232 16.27 0.56 1.60
C LYS A 232 15.12 0.37 2.58
N HIS A 233 13.87 0.53 2.08
CA HIS A 233 12.66 0.38 2.87
C HIS A 233 11.71 -0.62 2.23
N VAL A 234 10.97 -1.36 3.07
CA VAL A 234 9.87 -2.24 2.65
C VAL A 234 8.62 -1.84 3.43
N TRP A 235 7.58 -1.47 2.71
CA TRP A 235 6.27 -1.14 3.28
C TRP A 235 5.30 -2.28 3.05
N ILE A 236 4.91 -2.98 4.11
CA ILE A 236 4.00 -4.13 4.04
C ILE A 236 2.62 -3.70 4.53
N ASP A 237 1.69 -3.59 3.60
CA ASP A 237 0.30 -3.23 3.87
C ASP A 237 -0.55 -4.46 4.21
N GLY A 238 -1.68 -4.22 4.89
CA GLY A 238 -2.68 -5.23 5.17
C GLY A 238 -3.55 -5.57 3.96
N LEU A 239 -4.54 -6.45 4.19
CA LEU A 239 -5.49 -6.87 3.17
C LEU A 239 -6.75 -6.00 3.20
N GLY A 240 -7.25 -5.65 2.02
CA GLY A 240 -8.61 -5.13 1.87
C GLY A 240 -9.63 -6.22 2.15
N MET A 241 -10.46 -6.00 3.17
CA MET A 241 -11.53 -6.88 3.58
C MET A 241 -12.88 -6.30 3.13
N ASP A 242 -13.84 -7.17 2.85
CA ASP A 242 -15.20 -6.74 2.61
C ASP A 242 -15.87 -6.24 3.92
N PRO A 243 -17.06 -5.62 3.86
CA PRO A 243 -17.73 -5.09 5.06
C PRO A 243 -17.96 -6.14 6.17
N TRP A 244 -17.86 -7.43 5.86
CA TRP A 244 -18.02 -8.53 6.83
C TRP A 244 -16.70 -9.15 7.29
N GLY A 245 -15.56 -8.56 6.95
CA GLY A 245 -14.24 -9.02 7.38
C GLY A 245 -13.68 -10.20 6.59
N ARG A 246 -14.17 -10.48 5.37
CA ARG A 246 -13.61 -11.52 4.51
C ARG A 246 -12.66 -10.89 3.48
N LYS A 247 -11.55 -11.55 3.20
CA LYS A 247 -10.62 -11.14 2.14
C LYS A 247 -11.36 -10.95 0.82
N MET A 248 -11.19 -9.80 0.18
CA MET A 248 -11.74 -9.55 -1.14
C MET A 248 -11.04 -10.39 -2.21
N SER A 249 -11.84 -11.04 -3.06
CA SER A 249 -11.31 -11.81 -4.20
C SER A 249 -12.32 -11.87 -5.35
N LYS A 250 -11.81 -11.98 -6.58
CA LYS A 250 -12.63 -12.17 -7.77
C LYS A 250 -13.48 -13.45 -7.70
N SER A 251 -12.92 -14.52 -7.11
CA SER A 251 -13.61 -15.81 -6.99
C SER A 251 -14.77 -15.78 -6.01
N LEU A 252 -14.71 -14.95 -4.98
CA LEU A 252 -15.81 -14.75 -4.03
C LEU A 252 -16.86 -13.75 -4.54
N GLY A 253 -16.53 -12.90 -5.52
CA GLY A 253 -17.42 -11.86 -6.03
C GLY A 253 -17.76 -10.80 -4.98
N ASN A 254 -16.85 -10.57 -4.03
CA ASN A 254 -16.98 -9.60 -2.94
C ASN A 254 -16.03 -8.40 -3.08
N GLY A 255 -15.36 -8.26 -4.22
CA GLY A 255 -14.48 -7.14 -4.51
C GLY A 255 -15.27 -5.88 -4.92
N ILE A 256 -14.66 -4.72 -4.64
CA ILE A 256 -15.12 -3.41 -5.09
C ILE A 256 -14.12 -2.92 -6.12
N ASP A 257 -14.61 -2.57 -7.29
CA ASP A 257 -13.79 -2.10 -8.40
C ASP A 257 -13.34 -0.65 -8.15
N ALA A 258 -12.04 -0.41 -8.30
CA ALA A 258 -11.44 0.89 -8.03
C ALA A 258 -11.91 1.97 -9.01
N ASP A 259 -12.06 1.65 -10.30
CA ASP A 259 -12.49 2.60 -11.32
C ASP A 259 -13.90 3.10 -11.01
N SER A 260 -14.79 2.20 -10.58
CA SER A 260 -16.15 2.58 -10.20
C SER A 260 -16.21 3.47 -8.95
N VAL A 261 -15.24 3.34 -8.04
CA VAL A 261 -15.09 4.22 -6.88
C VAL A 261 -14.59 5.60 -7.32
N LEU A 262 -13.59 5.65 -8.21
CA LEU A 262 -13.05 6.91 -8.73
C LEU A 262 -14.08 7.71 -9.54
N GLU A 263 -14.91 7.03 -10.31
CA GLU A 263 -16.00 7.66 -11.09
C GLU A 263 -17.20 8.10 -10.25
N CYS A 264 -17.32 7.59 -9.03
CA CYS A 264 -18.43 7.93 -8.14
C CYS A 264 -18.35 9.40 -7.72
N GLY A 265 -19.41 10.14 -8.00
CA GLY A 265 -19.51 11.58 -7.75
C GLY A 265 -19.09 12.45 -8.94
N ALA A 266 -18.31 11.96 -9.89
CA ALA A 266 -17.95 12.68 -11.10
C ALA A 266 -19.19 12.89 -11.99
N GLY A 267 -19.55 14.15 -12.27
CA GLY A 267 -20.75 14.47 -13.06
C GLY A 267 -22.06 13.98 -12.44
N GLY A 268 -22.13 13.79 -11.11
CA GLY A 268 -23.32 13.33 -10.40
C GLY A 268 -23.57 11.81 -10.51
N ARG A 269 -22.59 11.04 -10.92
CA ARG A 269 -22.72 9.58 -11.03
C ARG A 269 -22.81 8.92 -9.65
N THR A 270 -23.79 8.02 -9.49
CA THR A 270 -23.90 7.17 -8.30
C THR A 270 -23.08 5.90 -8.49
N GLY A 271 -22.17 5.62 -7.58
CA GLY A 271 -21.51 4.33 -7.48
C GLY A 271 -22.47 3.29 -6.91
N SER A 272 -22.46 2.09 -7.48
CA SER A 272 -23.38 1.02 -7.08
C SER A 272 -22.68 -0.34 -7.24
N TRP A 273 -22.40 -1.01 -6.11
CA TRP A 273 -21.66 -2.26 -6.07
C TRP A 273 -22.50 -3.39 -5.51
N ARG A 274 -22.65 -4.46 -6.31
CA ARG A 274 -23.28 -5.68 -5.85
C ARG A 274 -22.21 -6.59 -5.26
N VAL A 275 -22.15 -6.63 -3.94
CA VAL A 275 -21.16 -7.41 -3.18
C VAL A 275 -21.80 -8.67 -2.64
N LYS A 276 -21.17 -9.83 -2.89
CA LYS A 276 -21.65 -11.11 -2.37
C LYS A 276 -21.34 -11.22 -0.88
N GLY A 277 -22.32 -10.99 -0.05
CA GLY A 277 -22.26 -11.18 1.41
C GLY A 277 -22.21 -12.65 1.85
N PRO A 278 -22.10 -12.92 3.16
CA PRO A 278 -22.09 -14.27 3.71
C PRO A 278 -23.36 -15.07 3.38
N GLU A 279 -24.53 -14.46 3.54
CA GLU A 279 -25.83 -15.08 3.33
C GLU A 279 -26.45 -14.70 1.99
N LYS A 280 -26.39 -13.43 1.62
CA LYS A 280 -26.99 -12.88 0.40
C LYS A 280 -26.12 -11.78 -0.21
N SER A 281 -26.35 -11.51 -1.50
CA SER A 281 -25.75 -10.33 -2.13
C SER A 281 -26.38 -9.04 -1.60
N VAL A 282 -25.53 -8.04 -1.31
CA VAL A 282 -25.93 -6.71 -0.83
C VAL A 282 -25.56 -5.69 -1.90
N GLN A 283 -26.41 -4.67 -2.06
CA GLN A 283 -26.14 -3.54 -2.93
C GLN A 283 -25.66 -2.37 -2.09
N LEU A 284 -24.37 -2.01 -2.24
CA LEU A 284 -23.77 -0.82 -1.63
C LEU A 284 -23.91 0.35 -2.60
N LYS A 285 -24.12 1.56 -2.10
CA LYS A 285 -24.29 2.77 -2.90
C LYS A 285 -23.56 3.95 -2.26
N ALA A 286 -22.90 4.74 -3.10
CA ALA A 286 -22.34 6.02 -2.70
C ALA A 286 -22.47 7.04 -3.85
N ASN A 287 -22.44 8.33 -3.54
CA ASN A 287 -22.68 9.39 -4.51
C ASN A 287 -21.54 10.39 -4.61
N LYS A 288 -20.63 10.42 -3.66
CA LYS A 288 -19.66 11.51 -3.49
C LYS A 288 -18.26 11.05 -3.06
N ILE A 289 -17.90 9.78 -3.24
CA ILE A 289 -16.58 9.30 -2.82
C ILE A 289 -15.50 9.99 -3.66
N GLY A 290 -15.42 9.69 -4.96
CA GLY A 290 -14.34 10.17 -5.82
C GLY A 290 -12.94 9.77 -5.35
N SER A 291 -11.93 10.24 -6.06
CA SER A 291 -10.52 9.92 -5.77
C SER A 291 -10.06 10.48 -4.41
N GLU A 292 -10.37 11.73 -4.13
CA GLU A 292 -9.85 12.43 -2.96
C GLU A 292 -10.41 11.90 -1.64
N CYS A 293 -11.71 11.61 -1.60
CA CYS A 293 -12.35 11.02 -0.44
C CYS A 293 -11.82 9.60 -0.18
N PHE A 294 -11.62 8.81 -1.24
CA PHE A 294 -11.07 7.45 -1.12
C PHE A 294 -9.61 7.46 -0.67
N ARG A 295 -8.78 8.36 -1.23
CA ARG A 295 -7.38 8.52 -0.81
C ARG A 295 -7.26 8.97 0.64
N LEU A 296 -8.08 9.94 1.06
CA LEU A 296 -8.11 10.42 2.44
C LEU A 296 -8.54 9.31 3.41
N TRP A 297 -9.57 8.53 3.05
CA TRP A 297 -9.96 7.36 3.83
C TRP A 297 -8.81 6.36 3.96
N LYS A 298 -8.16 5.98 2.85
CA LYS A 298 -7.05 5.01 2.89
C LYS A 298 -5.91 5.49 3.80
N ALA A 299 -5.59 6.78 3.75
CA ALA A 299 -4.55 7.37 4.58
C ALA A 299 -4.95 7.49 6.07
N CYS A 300 -6.24 7.68 6.37
CA CYS A 300 -6.72 7.91 7.74
C CYS A 300 -7.22 6.67 8.48
N ASP A 301 -7.71 5.63 7.78
CA ASP A 301 -8.33 4.45 8.43
C ASP A 301 -7.54 3.17 8.19
N ALA A 302 -6.79 3.08 7.10
CA ALA A 302 -6.01 1.89 6.80
C ALA A 302 -4.58 2.05 7.32
N GLN A 303 -4.38 1.80 8.60
CA GLN A 303 -3.05 1.79 9.20
C GLN A 303 -2.15 0.76 8.52
N VAL A 304 -0.92 1.16 8.21
CA VAL A 304 0.05 0.30 7.53
C VAL A 304 0.28 -0.98 8.33
N GLY A 305 0.14 -2.11 7.67
CA GLY A 305 0.34 -3.44 8.25
C GLY A 305 -0.91 -4.10 8.80
N ASP A 306 -1.99 -3.38 9.00
CA ASP A 306 -3.26 -3.92 9.49
C ASP A 306 -4.27 -4.12 8.35
N ASP A 307 -5.12 -5.13 8.48
CA ASP A 307 -6.22 -5.35 7.55
C ASP A 307 -7.27 -4.26 7.70
N PHE A 308 -7.85 -3.82 6.61
CA PHE A 308 -8.81 -2.72 6.59
C PHE A 308 -10.08 -3.09 5.82
N HIS A 309 -11.21 -2.58 6.29
CA HIS A 309 -12.51 -2.83 5.69
C HIS A 309 -12.82 -1.78 4.62
N ILE A 310 -13.31 -2.24 3.46
CA ILE A 310 -13.72 -1.37 2.36
C ILE A 310 -15.25 -1.37 2.29
N ASN A 311 -15.86 -0.28 2.75
CA ASN A 311 -17.28 -0.03 2.65
C ASN A 311 -17.52 1.37 2.04
N PRO A 312 -17.94 1.47 0.78
CA PRO A 312 -18.15 2.76 0.12
C PRO A 312 -19.11 3.70 0.86
N GLU A 313 -20.16 3.18 1.48
CA GLU A 313 -21.15 3.98 2.20
C GLU A 313 -20.54 4.63 3.46
N GLU A 314 -19.72 3.90 4.20
CA GLU A 314 -19.01 4.42 5.37
C GLU A 314 -17.91 5.40 4.96
N ILE A 315 -17.17 5.11 3.88
CA ILE A 315 -16.15 6.00 3.35
C ILE A 315 -16.77 7.36 3.00
N GLU A 316 -17.89 7.35 2.27
CA GLU A 316 -18.60 8.59 1.93
C GLU A 316 -19.06 9.35 3.19
N SER A 317 -19.79 8.67 4.08
CA SER A 317 -20.39 9.33 5.25
C SER A 317 -19.34 9.99 6.15
N LYS A 318 -18.16 9.39 6.28
CA LYS A 318 -17.09 9.86 7.16
C LYS A 318 -16.18 10.89 6.48
N TYR A 319 -15.67 10.59 5.30
CA TYR A 319 -14.57 11.36 4.70
C TYR A 319 -15.00 12.47 3.75
N PHE A 320 -16.17 12.37 3.12
CA PHE A 320 -16.72 13.48 2.37
C PHE A 320 -17.01 14.68 3.29
N GLY A 321 -17.49 14.41 4.52
CA GLY A 321 -17.68 15.42 5.55
C GLY A 321 -16.38 16.12 5.98
N VAL A 322 -15.27 15.36 6.07
CA VAL A 322 -13.93 15.91 6.36
C VAL A 322 -13.50 16.89 5.27
N LEU A 323 -13.52 16.47 4.00
CA LEU A 323 -13.17 17.35 2.88
C LEU A 323 -14.07 18.58 2.81
N THR A 324 -15.37 18.43 3.09
CA THR A 324 -16.31 19.56 3.14
C THR A 324 -15.94 20.56 4.24
N LYS A 325 -15.54 20.11 5.42
CA LYS A 325 -15.08 21.00 6.50
C LYS A 325 -13.82 21.75 6.11
N LEU A 326 -12.81 21.05 5.57
CA LEU A 326 -11.56 21.67 5.09
C LEU A 326 -11.84 22.70 3.97
N PHE A 327 -12.72 22.36 3.02
CA PHE A 327 -13.15 23.29 1.98
C PHE A 327 -13.83 24.53 2.55
N ASN A 328 -14.70 24.35 3.57
CA ASN A 328 -15.38 25.48 4.21
C ASN A 328 -14.41 26.39 4.98
N VAL A 329 -13.35 25.85 5.57
CA VAL A 329 -12.27 26.65 6.17
C VAL A 329 -11.58 27.51 5.11
N ALA A 330 -11.18 26.89 3.99
CA ALA A 330 -10.55 27.61 2.87
C ALA A 330 -11.50 28.64 2.25
N ARG A 331 -12.78 28.29 2.07
CA ARG A 331 -13.81 29.23 1.58
C ARG A 331 -14.07 30.38 2.56
N PHE A 332 -13.96 30.14 3.86
CA PHE A 332 -14.04 31.21 4.85
C PHE A 332 -12.83 32.13 4.73
N ALA A 333 -11.62 31.58 4.65
CA ALA A 333 -10.40 32.36 4.45
C ALA A 333 -10.48 33.23 3.18
N SER A 334 -11.06 32.74 2.09
CA SER A 334 -11.18 33.48 0.81
C SER A 334 -12.04 34.77 0.88
N GLN A 335 -12.74 35.02 2.00
CA GLN A 335 -13.49 36.26 2.21
C GLN A 335 -12.60 37.43 2.62
N PHE A 336 -11.36 37.16 3.00
CA PHE A 336 -10.40 38.12 3.51
C PHE A 336 -9.24 38.27 2.51
N GLU A 337 -8.64 39.45 2.50
CA GLU A 337 -7.52 39.75 1.60
C GLU A 337 -6.32 38.86 1.95
N VAL A 338 -5.70 38.27 0.91
CA VAL A 338 -4.49 37.45 1.08
C VAL A 338 -3.30 38.38 1.34
N PRO A 339 -2.61 38.28 2.48
CA PRO A 339 -1.44 39.10 2.77
C PRO A 339 -0.32 38.87 1.77
N GLN A 340 0.39 39.95 1.42
CA GLN A 340 1.47 39.90 0.42
C GLN A 340 2.63 38.97 0.78
N ASN A 341 2.90 38.79 2.07
CA ASN A 341 3.97 37.92 2.55
C ASN A 341 3.50 37.03 3.70
N LEU A 342 3.20 35.79 3.37
CA LEU A 342 2.80 34.78 4.34
C LEU A 342 4.00 34.13 5.05
N ASP A 343 5.22 34.36 4.63
CA ASP A 343 6.42 33.77 5.25
C ASP A 343 7.04 34.67 6.32
N SER A 344 6.66 35.94 6.34
CA SER A 344 7.10 36.90 7.35
C SER A 344 6.08 37.00 8.48
N LEU A 345 6.50 36.62 9.69
CA LEU A 345 5.66 36.67 10.89
C LEU A 345 5.27 38.12 11.21
N PRO A 346 3.97 38.43 11.38
CA PRO A 346 3.54 39.78 11.82
C PRO A 346 4.01 40.08 13.24
N GLU A 347 4.23 41.40 13.50
CA GLU A 347 4.43 41.89 14.86
C GLU A 347 3.07 41.96 15.61
N ASN A 348 3.10 41.81 16.91
CA ASN A 348 1.95 41.99 17.81
C ASN A 348 0.74 41.09 17.52
N LEU A 349 0.98 39.80 17.25
CA LEU A 349 -0.08 38.80 17.17
C LEU A 349 -0.88 38.74 18.48
N SER A 350 -2.21 38.58 18.39
CA SER A 350 -3.06 38.36 19.56
C SER A 350 -2.78 37.02 20.26
N VAL A 351 -3.29 36.84 21.47
CA VAL A 351 -3.06 35.60 22.22
C VAL A 351 -3.62 34.39 21.50
N GLU A 352 -4.83 34.49 20.93
CA GLU A 352 -5.44 33.39 20.17
C GLU A 352 -4.71 33.08 18.87
N ASP A 353 -4.10 34.09 18.20
CA ASP A 353 -3.30 33.86 17.01
C ASP A 353 -1.99 33.13 17.38
N ARG A 354 -1.31 33.55 18.46
CA ARG A 354 -0.12 32.85 18.98
C ARG A 354 -0.44 31.42 19.39
N TRP A 355 -1.57 31.23 20.07
CA TRP A 355 -2.02 29.90 20.48
C TRP A 355 -2.26 28.96 19.29
N ILE A 356 -3.03 29.36 18.28
CA ILE A 356 -3.33 28.49 17.15
C ILE A 356 -2.09 28.20 16.28
N LEU A 357 -1.16 29.17 16.19
CA LEU A 357 0.11 28.98 15.50
C LEU A 357 1.01 27.99 16.24
N ALA A 358 1.00 27.97 17.57
CA ALA A 358 1.71 26.99 18.38
C ALA A 358 1.10 25.59 18.25
N GLU A 359 -0.24 25.45 18.23
CA GLU A 359 -0.93 24.20 17.94
C GLU A 359 -0.63 23.69 16.52
N PHE A 360 -0.54 24.61 15.56
CA PHE A 360 -0.19 24.25 14.19
C PHE A 360 1.28 23.82 14.08
N ALA A 361 2.20 24.48 14.80
CA ALA A 361 3.61 24.09 14.87
C ALA A 361 3.77 22.64 15.38
N GLU A 362 3.12 22.30 16.49
CA GLU A 362 3.12 20.94 17.04
C GLU A 362 2.51 19.91 16.07
N THR A 363 1.43 20.30 15.38
CA THR A 363 0.80 19.47 14.37
C THR A 363 1.77 19.20 13.23
N MET A 364 2.47 20.23 12.74
CA MET A 364 3.43 20.12 11.63
C MET A 364 4.69 19.33 12.03
N ASP A 365 5.16 19.45 13.27
CA ASP A 365 6.26 18.63 13.80
C ASP A 365 5.88 17.13 13.82
N LYS A 366 4.65 16.79 14.22
CA LYS A 366 4.12 15.42 14.15
C LYS A 366 4.03 14.93 12.72
N VAL A 367 3.57 15.78 11.81
CA VAL A 367 3.44 15.45 10.39
C VAL A 367 4.80 15.20 9.75
N GLU A 368 5.78 16.08 9.97
CA GLU A 368 7.14 15.94 9.46
C GLU A 368 7.80 14.64 9.96
N SER A 369 7.71 14.40 11.27
CA SER A 369 8.23 13.18 11.88
C SER A 369 7.56 11.93 11.30
N ALA A 370 6.24 11.95 11.15
CA ALA A 370 5.49 10.82 10.60
C ALA A 370 5.83 10.56 9.13
N TRP A 371 5.92 11.59 8.29
CA TRP A 371 6.36 11.45 6.89
C TRP A 371 7.79 10.91 6.78
N THR A 372 8.70 11.39 7.63
CA THR A 372 10.10 10.90 7.68
C THR A 372 10.15 9.41 7.99
N ASN A 373 9.24 8.93 8.85
CA ASN A 373 9.11 7.52 9.23
C ASN A 373 8.17 6.71 8.33
N LEU A 374 7.70 7.27 7.22
CA LEU A 374 6.75 6.65 6.30
C LEU A 374 5.42 6.26 6.97
N ASP A 375 5.03 6.94 8.05
CA ASP A 375 3.77 6.76 8.75
C ASP A 375 2.71 7.75 8.25
N ILE A 376 2.13 7.42 7.08
CA ILE A 376 1.09 8.23 6.43
C ILE A 376 -0.15 8.37 7.31
N TYR A 377 -0.49 7.33 8.07
CA TYR A 377 -1.65 7.33 8.96
C TYR A 377 -1.53 8.43 10.02
N THR A 378 -0.44 8.45 10.78
CA THR A 378 -0.23 9.45 11.84
C THR A 378 -0.17 10.87 11.26
N ALA A 379 0.54 11.07 10.14
CA ALA A 379 0.60 12.36 9.47
C ALA A 379 -0.79 12.88 9.08
N THR A 380 -1.59 12.04 8.42
CA THR A 380 -2.91 12.43 7.90
C THR A 380 -3.92 12.62 9.03
N GLN A 381 -3.87 11.79 10.09
CA GLN A 381 -4.71 11.96 11.27
C GLN A 381 -4.43 13.29 11.98
N ALA A 382 -3.16 13.70 12.13
CA ALA A 382 -2.80 14.98 12.73
C ALA A 382 -3.38 16.16 11.94
N LEU A 383 -3.18 16.17 10.61
CA LEU A 383 -3.74 17.21 9.72
C LEU A 383 -5.27 17.25 9.78
N LYS A 384 -5.92 16.09 9.73
CA LYS A 384 -7.39 15.98 9.83
C LYS A 384 -7.89 16.54 11.15
N THR A 385 -7.32 16.12 12.27
CA THR A 385 -7.76 16.54 13.62
C THR A 385 -7.62 18.04 13.79
N PHE A 386 -6.49 18.61 13.43
CA PHE A 386 -6.28 20.05 13.48
C PHE A 386 -7.24 20.80 12.54
N GLY A 387 -7.28 20.42 11.25
CA GLY A 387 -8.03 21.16 10.23
C GLY A 387 -9.55 21.03 10.32
N THR A 388 -10.08 20.02 11.02
CA THR A 388 -11.54 19.84 11.19
C THR A 388 -12.03 20.00 12.63
N GLY A 389 -11.13 20.13 13.58
CA GLY A 389 -11.39 20.28 15.02
C GLY A 389 -10.95 21.64 15.55
N ILE A 390 -9.72 21.74 16.03
CA ILE A 390 -9.20 22.92 16.76
C ILE A 390 -9.35 24.20 15.94
N LEU A 391 -8.89 24.21 14.70
CA LEU A 391 -8.93 25.40 13.84
C LEU A 391 -10.35 25.93 13.61
N PRO A 392 -11.32 25.15 13.07
CA PRO A 392 -12.64 25.69 12.80
C PRO A 392 -13.53 25.83 14.05
N SER A 393 -13.38 24.95 15.04
CA SER A 393 -14.29 24.95 16.19
C SER A 393 -13.94 25.96 17.28
N HIS A 394 -12.66 26.31 17.40
CA HIS A 394 -12.20 27.19 18.46
C HIS A 394 -11.61 28.49 17.92
N TRP A 395 -10.50 28.44 17.19
CA TRP A 395 -9.84 29.65 16.75
C TRP A 395 -10.69 30.50 15.79
N LEU A 396 -11.33 29.87 14.78
CA LEU A 396 -12.19 30.62 13.86
C LEU A 396 -13.34 31.33 14.59
N GLU A 397 -13.93 30.66 15.58
CA GLU A 397 -15.02 31.28 16.37
C GLU A 397 -14.52 32.46 17.21
N MET A 398 -13.31 32.38 17.79
CA MET A 398 -12.68 33.47 18.50
C MET A 398 -12.36 34.64 17.58
N SER A 399 -11.83 34.38 16.38
CA SER A 399 -11.26 35.40 15.50
C SER A 399 -12.28 35.99 14.51
N LYS A 400 -13.51 35.47 14.44
CA LYS A 400 -14.53 35.93 13.47
C LYS A 400 -14.77 37.43 13.49
N SER A 401 -14.97 38.01 14.67
CA SER A 401 -15.23 39.45 14.79
C SER A 401 -14.04 40.25 14.25
N ARG A 402 -12.83 39.93 14.67
CA ARG A 402 -11.59 40.58 14.24
C ARG A 402 -11.41 40.49 12.71
N LEU A 403 -11.66 39.32 12.14
CA LEU A 403 -11.56 39.11 10.69
C LEU A 403 -12.56 40.00 9.91
N TYR A 404 -13.81 40.08 10.37
CA TYR A 404 -14.83 40.95 9.74
C TYR A 404 -14.55 42.45 9.98
N ASP A 405 -13.86 42.80 11.07
CA ASP A 405 -13.42 44.16 11.37
C ASP A 405 -12.14 44.56 10.60
N GLY A 406 -11.60 43.64 9.77
CA GLY A 406 -10.45 43.92 8.90
C GLY A 406 -9.08 43.77 9.57
N ASP A 407 -8.97 42.95 10.63
CA ASP A 407 -7.70 42.68 11.31
C ASP A 407 -6.75 41.89 10.41
N THR A 408 -5.66 42.54 10.01
CA THR A 408 -4.67 41.98 9.09
C THR A 408 -3.86 40.84 9.70
N ASN A 409 -3.67 40.83 11.03
CA ASN A 409 -2.96 39.74 11.72
C ASN A 409 -3.80 38.46 11.76
N ALA A 410 -5.12 38.57 12.03
CA ALA A 410 -6.04 37.46 11.95
C ALA A 410 -6.15 36.91 10.51
N ALA A 411 -6.18 37.82 9.50
CA ALA A 411 -6.17 37.43 8.09
C ALA A 411 -4.86 36.70 7.71
N TRP A 412 -3.72 37.20 8.17
CA TRP A 412 -2.43 36.54 7.96
C TRP A 412 -2.43 35.13 8.59
N THR A 413 -2.91 35.00 9.82
CA THR A 413 -2.94 33.73 10.55
C THR A 413 -3.75 32.67 9.82
N ILE A 414 -4.98 32.99 9.37
CA ILE A 414 -5.79 32.01 8.65
C ILE A 414 -5.20 31.63 7.29
N HIS A 415 -4.71 32.59 6.55
CA HIS A 415 -4.10 32.32 5.23
C HIS A 415 -2.80 31.53 5.35
N ARG A 416 -1.97 31.83 6.34
CA ARG A 416 -0.75 31.05 6.63
C ARG A 416 -1.07 29.60 6.90
N ILE A 417 -2.02 29.34 7.82
CA ILE A 417 -2.44 28.00 8.20
C ILE A 417 -3.07 27.26 7.03
N VAL A 418 -3.99 27.88 6.29
CA VAL A 418 -4.67 27.23 5.15
C VAL A 418 -3.65 26.86 4.06
N ARG A 419 -2.74 27.76 3.69
CA ARG A 419 -1.71 27.48 2.68
C ARG A 419 -0.85 26.29 3.07
N ASP A 420 -0.33 26.31 4.29
CA ASP A 420 0.60 25.28 4.76
C ASP A 420 -0.09 23.94 5.03
N LEU A 421 -1.34 23.96 5.51
CA LEU A 421 -2.17 22.78 5.68
C LEU A 421 -2.45 22.10 4.32
N MET A 422 -2.77 22.87 3.27
CA MET A 422 -2.96 22.34 1.92
C MET A 422 -1.66 21.76 1.37
N SER A 423 -0.53 22.41 1.59
CA SER A 423 0.77 21.91 1.20
C SER A 423 1.09 20.56 1.88
N ALA A 424 0.89 20.47 3.20
CA ALA A 424 1.17 19.25 3.96
C ALA A 424 0.21 18.09 3.62
N LEU A 425 -1.03 18.39 3.21
CA LEU A 425 -2.03 17.38 2.82
C LEU A 425 -1.91 16.96 1.34
N SER A 426 -1.16 17.68 0.53
CA SER A 426 -1.09 17.45 -0.94
C SER A 426 -0.65 16.04 -1.34
N PRO A 427 0.26 15.33 -0.62
CA PRO A 427 0.60 13.96 -0.96
C PRO A 427 -0.59 12.98 -0.88
N VAL A 428 -1.58 13.30 -0.04
CA VAL A 428 -2.78 12.48 0.15
C VAL A 428 -3.92 12.93 -0.76
N CYS A 429 -4.22 14.22 -0.81
CA CYS A 429 -5.35 14.80 -1.55
C CYS A 429 -4.87 15.83 -2.58
N PRO A 430 -4.13 15.41 -3.64
CA PRO A 430 -3.45 16.33 -4.56
C PRO A 430 -4.39 17.25 -5.33
N PHE A 431 -5.51 16.74 -5.84
CA PHE A 431 -6.46 17.55 -6.64
C PHE A 431 -7.23 18.55 -5.77
N PHE A 432 -7.66 18.12 -4.59
CA PHE A 432 -8.36 18.98 -3.63
C PHE A 432 -7.48 20.13 -3.17
N THR A 433 -6.25 19.82 -2.76
CA THR A 433 -5.31 20.82 -2.25
C THR A 433 -4.80 21.74 -3.35
N HIS A 434 -4.54 21.21 -4.57
CA HIS A 434 -4.17 22.01 -5.71
C HIS A 434 -5.27 23.02 -6.09
N HIS A 435 -6.54 22.58 -6.13
CA HIS A 435 -7.67 23.46 -6.42
C HIS A 435 -7.74 24.65 -5.45
N ILE A 436 -7.60 24.40 -4.14
CA ILE A 436 -7.62 25.45 -3.13
C ILE A 436 -6.42 26.38 -3.27
N SER A 437 -5.21 25.81 -3.36
CA SER A 437 -3.96 26.60 -3.40
C SER A 437 -3.85 27.43 -4.68
N SER A 438 -4.23 26.89 -5.83
CA SER A 438 -4.21 27.64 -7.09
C SER A 438 -5.27 28.75 -7.13
N THR A 439 -6.43 28.53 -6.48
CA THR A 439 -7.50 29.52 -6.43
C THR A 439 -7.19 30.68 -5.47
N LEU A 440 -6.63 30.38 -4.29
CA LEU A 440 -6.39 31.40 -3.26
C LEU A 440 -5.02 32.07 -3.35
N TYR A 441 -3.98 31.32 -3.75
CA TYR A 441 -2.59 31.77 -3.66
C TYR A 441 -1.89 31.80 -5.00
N GLU A 442 -2.58 31.50 -6.11
CA GLU A 442 -1.98 31.38 -7.45
C GLU A 442 -0.78 30.41 -7.49
N GLN A 443 -0.79 29.41 -6.61
CA GLN A 443 0.29 28.46 -6.40
C GLN A 443 -0.22 27.04 -6.51
N SER A 444 0.65 26.11 -6.94
CA SER A 444 0.34 24.69 -6.90
C SER A 444 0.69 24.11 -5.53
N ALA A 445 -0.22 23.37 -4.92
CA ALA A 445 0.05 22.62 -3.68
C ALA A 445 0.87 21.34 -3.92
N VAL A 446 0.89 20.87 -5.19
CA VAL A 446 1.57 19.63 -5.58
C VAL A 446 2.95 19.85 -6.17
N ASP A 447 3.39 21.12 -6.32
CA ASP A 447 4.76 21.42 -6.71
C ASP A 447 5.73 20.88 -5.65
N VAL A 448 6.84 20.35 -6.12
CA VAL A 448 7.92 19.89 -5.24
C VAL A 448 8.44 21.10 -4.46
N ARG A 449 8.05 21.20 -3.21
CA ARG A 449 8.46 22.25 -2.27
C ARG A 449 9.11 21.61 -1.07
N GLU A 450 9.89 22.42 -0.40
CA GLU A 450 10.32 22.11 0.95
C GLU A 450 9.07 22.04 1.88
N PHE A 451 9.19 21.26 2.92
CA PHE A 451 8.16 21.21 3.96
C PHE A 451 7.95 22.63 4.51
N PRO A 452 6.70 23.05 4.81
CA PRO A 452 6.42 24.39 5.25
C PRO A 452 7.27 24.83 6.45
N ASN A 453 7.76 26.06 6.42
CA ASN A 453 8.52 26.63 7.52
C ASN A 453 7.69 26.62 8.82
N ARG A 454 8.35 26.30 9.93
CA ARG A 454 7.68 26.24 11.23
C ARG A 454 7.08 27.59 11.58
N THR A 455 5.86 27.54 12.13
CA THR A 455 5.25 28.68 12.83
C THR A 455 5.84 28.78 14.23
N PRO A 456 5.72 29.95 14.91
CA PRO A 456 6.19 30.08 16.28
C PRO A 456 5.52 29.07 17.21
N ASP A 457 6.30 28.40 18.04
CA ASP A 457 5.80 27.53 19.10
C ASP A 457 5.77 28.32 20.42
N ASP A 458 4.58 28.69 20.88
CA ASP A 458 4.35 29.20 22.23
C ASP A 458 3.87 28.03 23.11
N GLY A 459 4.81 27.23 23.59
CA GLY A 459 4.52 26.05 24.38
C GLY A 459 3.76 26.32 25.69
N GLN A 460 3.71 27.56 26.18
CA GLN A 460 2.90 27.91 27.35
C GLN A 460 1.42 28.05 26.96
N LEU A 461 1.12 28.73 25.88
CA LEU A 461 -0.24 28.85 25.36
C LEU A 461 -0.81 27.52 24.91
N ARG A 462 0.03 26.68 24.28
CA ARG A 462 -0.39 25.32 23.85
C ARG A 462 -0.84 24.43 25.02
N LYS A 463 -0.27 24.55 26.20
CA LYS A 463 -0.71 23.79 27.37
C LYS A 463 -2.15 24.12 27.81
N LEU A 464 -2.71 25.24 27.36
CA LEU A 464 -4.07 25.67 27.68
C LEU A 464 -5.11 25.14 26.66
N THR A 465 -4.74 24.33 25.71
CA THR A 465 -5.65 23.83 24.66
C THR A 465 -6.79 23.02 25.24
N ASN A 466 -6.51 22.10 26.15
CA ASN A 466 -7.55 21.30 26.79
C ASN A 466 -8.54 22.18 27.60
N GLU A 467 -8.03 23.14 28.30
CA GLU A 467 -8.82 24.09 29.10
C GLU A 467 -9.68 24.97 28.18
N ILE A 468 -9.15 25.42 27.04
CA ILE A 468 -9.91 26.19 26.05
C ILE A 468 -11.03 25.31 25.44
N GLU A 469 -10.70 24.10 25.06
CA GLU A 469 -11.70 23.16 24.50
C GLU A 469 -12.79 22.81 25.50
N GLU A 470 -12.44 22.53 26.74
CA GLU A 470 -13.36 22.21 27.80
C GLU A 470 -14.26 23.40 28.15
N PHE A 471 -13.68 24.60 28.32
CA PHE A 471 -14.41 25.82 28.57
C PHE A 471 -15.43 26.11 27.46
N ASN A 472 -14.97 26.11 26.20
CA ASN A 472 -15.84 26.34 25.06
C ASN A 472 -16.95 25.26 24.97
N GLY A 473 -16.59 23.99 25.12
CA GLY A 473 -17.52 22.88 25.06
C GLY A 473 -18.58 22.93 26.16
N SER A 474 -18.19 23.25 27.39
CA SER A 474 -19.10 23.39 28.53
C SER A 474 -20.05 24.58 28.38
N THR A 475 -19.54 25.71 27.88
CA THR A 475 -20.33 26.91 27.62
C THR A 475 -21.36 26.67 26.51
N TRP A 476 -20.99 26.06 25.39
CA TRP A 476 -21.94 25.72 24.34
C TRP A 476 -22.99 24.70 24.81
N ARG A 477 -22.59 23.72 25.61
CA ARG A 477 -23.53 22.76 26.20
C ARG A 477 -24.55 23.47 27.09
N LYS A 478 -24.08 24.37 27.98
CA LYS A 478 -24.97 25.14 28.89
C LYS A 478 -25.96 26.01 28.08
N LYS A 479 -25.52 26.67 26.99
CA LYS A 479 -26.43 27.40 26.11
C LYS A 479 -27.49 26.50 25.50
N LYS A 480 -27.09 25.35 24.98
CA LYS A 480 -28.00 24.37 24.37
C LYS A 480 -29.00 23.82 25.37
N ASP A 481 -28.56 23.48 26.55
CA ASP A 481 -29.42 22.95 27.64
C ASP A 481 -30.42 24.00 28.13
N SER A 482 -30.06 25.30 28.05
CA SER A 482 -30.92 26.43 28.32
C SER A 482 -31.81 26.85 27.15
N GLY A 483 -31.79 26.12 26.03
CA GLY A 483 -32.56 26.47 24.82
C GLY A 483 -32.08 27.72 24.09
N LEU A 484 -30.86 28.19 24.36
CA LEU A 484 -30.28 29.38 23.76
C LEU A 484 -29.56 29.03 22.47
N SER A 485 -29.55 29.97 21.52
CA SER A 485 -28.65 29.87 20.36
C SER A 485 -27.19 30.04 20.82
N LEU A 486 -26.23 29.48 20.04
CA LEU A 486 -24.81 29.62 20.37
C LEU A 486 -24.35 31.08 20.42
N ASN A 487 -25.01 31.96 19.66
CA ASN A 487 -24.72 33.40 19.63
C ASN A 487 -25.52 34.23 20.63
N ALA A 488 -26.36 33.62 21.46
CA ALA A 488 -27.09 34.34 22.49
C ALA A 488 -26.16 34.68 23.67
N PRO A 489 -26.38 35.82 24.36
CA PRO A 489 -25.69 36.12 25.60
C PRO A 489 -26.04 35.07 26.69
N ILE A 490 -25.14 34.87 27.63
CA ILE A 490 -25.31 33.94 28.75
C ILE A 490 -24.62 34.50 30.01
N SER A 491 -25.33 34.43 31.13
CA SER A 491 -24.82 34.86 32.44
C SER A 491 -24.41 33.67 33.31
N GLY A 492 -23.63 33.94 34.35
CA GLY A 492 -23.25 32.95 35.35
C GLY A 492 -22.26 31.91 34.85
N ILE A 493 -21.36 32.30 33.94
CA ILE A 493 -20.19 31.55 33.55
C ILE A 493 -18.95 32.33 33.95
N THR A 494 -18.04 31.66 34.66
CA THR A 494 -16.76 32.23 35.06
C THR A 494 -15.65 31.61 34.21
N ILE A 495 -14.79 32.44 33.63
CA ILE A 495 -13.61 31.99 32.93
C ILE A 495 -12.58 31.53 33.96
N PRO A 496 -12.01 30.33 33.84
CA PRO A 496 -10.93 29.86 34.72
C PRO A 496 -9.73 30.82 34.75
N GLU A 497 -9.03 30.91 35.89
CA GLU A 497 -7.87 31.79 36.06
C GLU A 497 -6.74 31.47 35.09
N GLU A 498 -6.57 30.21 34.77
CA GLU A 498 -5.62 29.70 33.80
C GLU A 498 -5.84 30.29 32.40
N LEU A 499 -7.08 30.65 32.06
CA LEU A 499 -7.45 31.26 30.77
C LEU A 499 -7.53 32.79 30.85
N SER A 500 -6.91 33.43 31.85
CA SER A 500 -6.95 34.88 32.05
C SER A 500 -6.45 35.69 30.84
N GLU A 501 -5.46 35.21 30.12
CA GLU A 501 -4.98 35.85 28.87
C GLU A 501 -6.05 35.84 27.76
N PHE A 502 -6.92 34.84 27.74
CA PHE A 502 -8.02 34.68 26.78
C PHE A 502 -9.32 35.35 27.26
N ASN A 503 -9.35 35.98 28.44
CA ASN A 503 -10.59 36.48 29.07
C ASN A 503 -11.38 37.38 28.11
N SER A 504 -10.73 38.38 27.50
CA SER A 504 -11.39 39.32 26.58
C SER A 504 -12.03 38.62 25.39
N ILE A 505 -11.31 37.72 24.74
CA ILE A 505 -11.80 37.05 23.52
C ILE A 505 -12.86 36.00 23.82
N LEU A 506 -12.74 35.25 24.92
CA LEU A 506 -13.75 34.27 25.36
C LEU A 506 -15.04 34.95 25.80
N THR A 507 -14.94 36.10 26.54
CA THR A 507 -16.10 36.92 26.88
C THR A 507 -16.85 37.41 25.63
N GLN A 508 -16.11 37.94 24.65
CA GLN A 508 -16.70 38.40 23.39
C GLN A 508 -17.33 37.26 22.60
N MET A 509 -16.60 36.16 22.39
CA MET A 509 -17.05 35.00 21.60
C MET A 509 -18.33 34.39 22.16
N HIS A 510 -18.36 34.19 23.47
CA HIS A 510 -19.52 33.59 24.16
C HIS A 510 -20.58 34.59 24.61
N LYS A 511 -20.35 35.92 24.46
CA LYS A 511 -21.23 36.99 24.96
C LYS A 511 -21.57 36.76 26.45
N LEU A 512 -20.52 36.62 27.28
CA LEU A 512 -20.69 36.41 28.72
C LEU A 512 -21.11 37.73 29.37
N GLU A 513 -22.12 37.66 30.28
CA GLU A 513 -22.68 38.75 31.07
C GLU A 513 -22.42 38.57 32.56
#